data_e37f216514cfc230aa115afd6709fdff
#
_entry.id   e37f216514cfc230aa115afd6709fdff
#
_cell.length_a   1.000
_cell.length_b   1.000
_cell.length_c   1.000
_cell.angle_alpha   90.00
_cell.angle_beta   90.00
_cell.angle_gamma   90.00
#
_symmetry.space_group_name_H-M   'P 1'
#
loop_
_entity.id
_entity.type
_entity.pdbx_description
1 polymer ?
#
loop_
_entity_poly.entity_id
_entity_poly.type
_entity_poly.pdbx_seq_one_letter_code
_entity_poly.pdbx_strand_id
1 'polypeptide(L)'
;MKKRHVPIIIVSALFILVGCVGFAYHIKELSAKPYETMWVLFVEVLAVACGILLLCKINWARWIAVAWLLYHVIISAVNSTSEMIAHIVFLIIVSVLLFLPASSRYFEAKAST
;
A
#
# COMPACT_ATOMS: atom_id res chain seq x y z
N MET A 1 24.81 -0.05 -3.54
CA MET A 1 23.84 0.57 -4.46
C MET A 1 22.44 0.06 -4.22
N LYS A 2 22.23 -1.20 -4.47
CA LYS A 2 20.91 -1.80 -4.35
C LYS A 2 20.35 -1.74 -2.94
N LYS A 3 21.22 -1.78 -1.94
CA LYS A 3 20.80 -1.72 -0.54
C LYS A 3 20.05 -0.42 -0.20
N ARG A 4 20.35 0.66 -0.91
CA ARG A 4 19.67 1.94 -0.68
C ARG A 4 18.19 1.89 -1.00
N HIS A 5 17.80 0.93 -1.84
CA HIS A 5 16.43 0.84 -2.32
C HIS A 5 15.62 -0.23 -1.59
N VAL A 6 16.26 -0.92 -0.63
CA VAL A 6 15.61 -2.02 0.09
C VAL A 6 14.29 -1.59 0.75
N PRO A 7 14.22 -0.45 1.45
CA PRO A 7 12.94 -0.05 2.05
C PRO A 7 11.83 0.10 1.00
N ILE A 8 12.14 0.66 -0.14
CA ILE A 8 11.14 0.84 -1.20
C ILE A 8 10.72 -0.51 -1.77
N ILE A 9 11.69 -1.40 -1.98
CA ILE A 9 11.40 -2.72 -2.51
C ILE A 9 10.51 -3.51 -1.55
N ILE A 10 10.80 -3.42 -0.25
CA ILE A 10 10.00 -4.10 0.77
C ILE A 10 8.56 -3.59 0.75
N VAL A 11 8.37 -2.28 0.78
CA VAL A 11 7.04 -1.69 0.80
C VAL A 11 6.29 -2.03 -0.49
N SER A 12 6.96 -1.90 -1.63
CA SER A 12 6.34 -2.21 -2.92
C SER A 12 5.90 -3.66 -3.00
N ALA A 13 6.76 -4.58 -2.56
CA ALA A 13 6.44 -6.00 -2.55
C ALA A 13 5.24 -6.28 -1.64
N LEU A 14 5.20 -5.62 -0.47
CA LEU A 14 4.09 -5.80 0.46
C LEU A 14 2.77 -5.31 -0.15
N PHE A 15 2.78 -4.16 -0.80
CA PHE A 15 1.58 -3.63 -1.43
C PHE A 15 1.09 -4.51 -2.57
N ILE A 16 2.01 -4.99 -3.40
CA ILE A 16 1.65 -5.86 -4.50
C ILE A 16 1.10 -7.19 -3.97
N LEU A 17 1.77 -7.75 -2.98
CA LEU A 17 1.34 -9.01 -2.40
C LEU A 17 -0.02 -8.89 -1.73
N VAL A 18 -0.21 -7.85 -0.92
CA VAL A 18 -1.49 -7.62 -0.23
C VAL A 18 -2.60 -7.42 -1.24
N GLY A 19 -2.34 -6.63 -2.29
CA GLY A 19 -3.33 -6.40 -3.32
C GLY A 19 -3.70 -7.67 -4.07
N CYS A 20 -2.71 -8.47 -4.47
CA CYS A 20 -2.96 -9.71 -5.20
C CYS A 20 -3.68 -10.74 -4.35
N VAL A 21 -3.23 -10.94 -3.11
CA VAL A 21 -3.85 -11.91 -2.21
C VAL A 21 -5.27 -11.47 -1.85
N GLY A 22 -5.43 -10.17 -1.54
CA GLY A 22 -6.75 -9.65 -1.20
C GLY A 22 -7.71 -9.76 -2.36
N PHE A 23 -7.26 -9.46 -3.56
CA PHE A 23 -8.10 -9.58 -4.76
C PHE A 23 -8.56 -11.03 -4.94
N ALA A 24 -7.62 -11.97 -4.88
CA ALA A 24 -7.94 -13.38 -5.03
C ALA A 24 -8.90 -13.87 -3.96
N TYR A 25 -8.72 -13.39 -2.73
CA TYR A 25 -9.57 -13.78 -1.61
C TYR A 25 -10.99 -13.24 -1.75
N HIS A 26 -11.13 -11.98 -2.14
CA HIS A 26 -12.44 -11.32 -2.17
C HIS A 26 -13.23 -11.56 -3.45
N ILE A 27 -12.58 -11.95 -4.54
CA ILE A 27 -13.27 -12.06 -5.82
C ILE A 27 -14.41 -13.09 -5.77
N LYS A 28 -14.29 -14.09 -4.93
CA LYS A 28 -15.32 -15.11 -4.81
C LYS A 28 -16.60 -14.58 -4.16
N GLU A 29 -16.56 -13.43 -3.51
CA GLU A 29 -17.72 -12.83 -2.89
C GLU A 29 -18.51 -11.95 -3.85
N LEU A 30 -18.03 -11.80 -5.07
CA LEU A 30 -18.62 -10.89 -6.04
C LEU A 30 -20.09 -11.21 -6.35
N SER A 31 -20.43 -12.48 -6.44
CA SER A 31 -21.79 -12.88 -6.75
C SER A 31 -22.76 -12.66 -5.58
N ALA A 32 -22.26 -12.77 -4.34
CA ALA A 32 -23.08 -12.60 -3.14
C ALA A 32 -23.29 -11.14 -2.78
N LYS A 33 -22.24 -10.33 -2.93
CA LYS A 33 -22.26 -8.91 -2.55
C LYS A 33 -21.59 -8.08 -3.64
N PRO A 34 -22.24 -7.90 -4.79
CA PRO A 34 -21.56 -7.30 -5.94
C PRO A 34 -21.05 -5.87 -5.71
N TYR A 35 -21.84 -5.01 -5.10
CA TYR A 35 -21.42 -3.62 -4.95
C TYR A 35 -20.30 -3.46 -3.94
N GLU A 36 -20.42 -4.11 -2.79
CA GLU A 36 -19.41 -4.05 -1.75
C GLU A 36 -18.11 -4.68 -2.23
N THR A 37 -18.22 -5.83 -2.90
CA THR A 37 -17.04 -6.54 -3.38
C THR A 37 -16.32 -5.77 -4.49
N MET A 38 -17.07 -5.12 -5.38
CA MET A 38 -16.44 -4.31 -6.41
C MET A 38 -15.59 -3.20 -5.82
N TRP A 39 -16.08 -2.56 -4.77
CA TRP A 39 -15.31 -1.52 -4.08
C TRP A 39 -14.03 -2.09 -3.48
N VAL A 40 -14.15 -3.24 -2.80
CA VAL A 40 -12.99 -3.91 -2.19
C VAL A 40 -11.97 -4.30 -3.26
N LEU A 41 -12.43 -4.85 -4.38
CA LEU A 41 -11.53 -5.24 -5.47
C LEU A 41 -10.82 -4.03 -6.07
N PHE A 42 -11.53 -2.90 -6.20
CA PHE A 42 -10.92 -1.67 -6.68
C PHE A 42 -9.81 -1.22 -5.74
N VAL A 43 -10.05 -1.27 -4.43
CA VAL A 43 -9.04 -0.89 -3.43
C VAL A 43 -7.83 -1.82 -3.51
N GLU A 44 -8.05 -3.11 -3.75
CA GLU A 44 -6.95 -4.05 -3.87
C GLU A 44 -6.12 -3.82 -5.12
N VAL A 45 -6.77 -3.51 -6.24
CA VAL A 45 -6.06 -3.15 -7.48
C VAL A 45 -5.25 -1.88 -7.27
N LEU A 46 -5.81 -0.93 -6.52
CA LEU A 46 -5.11 0.31 -6.21
C LEU A 46 -3.83 0.04 -5.42
N ALA A 47 -3.87 -0.94 -4.50
CA ALA A 47 -2.67 -1.33 -3.75
C ALA A 47 -1.58 -1.86 -4.68
N VAL A 48 -1.95 -2.73 -5.62
CA VAL A 48 -0.99 -3.26 -6.58
C VAL A 48 -0.40 -2.14 -7.44
N ALA A 49 -1.26 -1.27 -7.94
CA ALA A 49 -0.81 -0.13 -8.75
C ALA A 49 0.13 0.77 -7.97
N CYS A 50 -0.19 1.03 -6.71
CA CYS A 50 0.66 1.85 -5.85
C CYS A 50 2.04 1.22 -5.67
N GLY A 51 2.08 -0.11 -5.45
CA GLY A 51 3.34 -0.82 -5.34
C GLY A 51 4.20 -0.68 -6.58
N ILE A 52 3.58 -0.81 -7.75
CA ILE A 52 4.29 -0.67 -9.02
C ILE A 52 4.79 0.76 -9.20
N LEU A 53 3.96 1.75 -8.88
CA LEU A 53 4.35 3.16 -9.00
C LEU A 53 5.52 3.50 -8.08
N LEU A 54 5.56 2.91 -6.89
CA LEU A 54 6.68 3.11 -5.99
C LEU A 54 7.97 2.58 -6.60
N LEU A 55 7.93 1.42 -7.23
CA LEU A 55 9.08 0.85 -7.90
C LEU A 55 9.53 1.72 -9.08
N CYS A 56 8.61 2.44 -9.70
CA CYS A 56 8.89 3.33 -10.82
C CYS A 56 9.39 4.70 -10.37
N LYS A 57 9.65 4.87 -9.08
CA LYS A 57 10.17 6.13 -8.52
C LYS A 57 9.19 7.29 -8.65
N ILE A 58 7.90 7.00 -8.61
CA ILE A 58 6.88 8.03 -8.67
C ILE A 58 6.69 8.60 -7.26
N ASN A 59 7.14 9.83 -7.06
CA ASN A 59 7.16 10.44 -5.72
C ASN A 59 5.77 10.52 -5.07
N TRP A 60 4.76 10.93 -5.83
CA TRP A 60 3.41 11.08 -5.25
C TRP A 60 2.79 9.74 -4.84
N ALA A 61 3.35 8.62 -5.32
CA ALA A 61 2.86 7.30 -4.90
C ALA A 61 3.05 7.07 -3.41
N ARG A 62 4.07 7.70 -2.79
CA ARG A 62 4.27 7.60 -1.35
C ARG A 62 3.06 8.12 -0.58
N TRP A 63 2.50 9.22 -1.05
CA TRP A 63 1.33 9.83 -0.41
C TRP A 63 0.09 8.98 -0.62
N ILE A 64 -0.05 8.38 -1.78
CA ILE A 64 -1.16 7.46 -2.05
C ILE A 64 -1.08 6.24 -1.14
N ALA A 65 0.13 5.70 -0.94
CA ALA A 65 0.32 4.56 -0.05
C ALA A 65 -0.11 4.88 1.37
N VAL A 66 0.29 6.04 1.88
CA VAL A 66 -0.10 6.47 3.23
C VAL A 66 -1.61 6.67 3.31
N ALA A 67 -2.20 7.32 2.31
CA ALA A 67 -3.64 7.55 2.28
C ALA A 67 -4.41 6.23 2.25
N TRP A 68 -3.94 5.26 1.46
CA TRP A 68 -4.55 3.94 1.36
C TRP A 68 -4.55 3.23 2.71
N LEU A 69 -3.41 3.29 3.42
CA LEU A 69 -3.31 2.67 4.74
C LEU A 69 -4.17 3.40 5.77
N LEU A 70 -4.22 4.72 5.70
CA LEU A 70 -5.06 5.50 6.60
C LEU A 70 -6.53 5.13 6.42
N TYR A 71 -6.95 4.97 5.17
CA TYR A 71 -8.31 4.51 4.86
C TYR A 71 -8.58 3.16 5.55
N HIS A 72 -7.62 2.24 5.50
CA HIS A 72 -7.78 0.93 6.11
C HIS A 72 -7.80 1.01 7.64
N VAL A 73 -7.06 1.92 8.23
CA VAL A 73 -7.11 2.14 9.68
C VAL A 73 -8.52 2.59 10.08
N ILE A 74 -9.09 3.52 9.33
CA ILE A 74 -10.42 4.06 9.64
C ILE A 74 -11.48 2.96 9.52
N ILE A 75 -11.43 2.16 8.46
CA ILE A 75 -12.38 1.06 8.26
C ILE A 75 -12.21 0.01 9.35
N SER A 76 -10.97 -0.32 9.70
CA SER A 76 -10.71 -1.31 10.73
C SER A 76 -11.20 -0.87 12.10
N ALA A 77 -11.14 0.42 12.38
CA ALA A 77 -11.62 0.96 13.65
C ALA A 77 -13.11 0.69 13.85
N VAL A 78 -13.87 0.68 12.76
CA VAL A 78 -15.30 0.39 12.81
C VAL A 78 -15.55 -1.11 12.97
N ASN A 79 -14.66 -1.94 12.44
CA ASN A 79 -14.85 -3.39 12.42
C ASN A 79 -14.30 -4.10 13.64
N SER A 80 -13.06 -3.81 14.03
CA SER A 80 -12.39 -4.57 15.07
C SER A 80 -11.17 -3.81 15.58
N THR A 81 -11.01 -3.77 16.92
CA THR A 81 -9.85 -3.13 17.52
C THR A 81 -8.55 -3.82 17.13
N SER A 82 -8.56 -5.15 17.02
CA SER A 82 -7.38 -5.90 16.63
C SER A 82 -6.91 -5.52 15.22
N GLU A 83 -7.85 -5.42 14.29
CA GLU A 83 -7.52 -5.04 12.93
C GLU A 83 -7.03 -3.60 12.85
N MET A 84 -7.64 -2.72 13.65
CA MET A 84 -7.21 -1.32 13.72
C MET A 84 -5.77 -1.22 14.18
N ILE A 85 -5.41 -1.93 15.24
CA ILE A 85 -4.04 -1.90 15.76
C ILE A 85 -3.05 -2.43 14.74
N ALA A 86 -3.40 -3.53 14.07
CA ALA A 86 -2.53 -4.11 13.05
C ALA A 86 -2.29 -3.12 11.90
N HIS A 87 -3.32 -2.43 11.47
CA HIS A 87 -3.19 -1.46 10.38
C HIS A 87 -2.43 -0.21 10.81
N ILE A 88 -2.59 0.23 12.07
CA ILE A 88 -1.83 1.36 12.60
C ILE A 88 -0.34 1.02 12.61
N VAL A 89 0.02 -0.17 13.09
CA VAL A 89 1.41 -0.61 13.10
C VAL A 89 1.97 -0.65 11.68
N PHE A 90 1.19 -1.20 10.76
CA PHE A 90 1.60 -1.27 9.36
C PHE A 90 1.78 0.12 8.77
N LEU A 91 0.87 1.04 9.07
CA LEU A 91 0.95 2.42 8.62
C LEU A 91 2.23 3.10 9.11
N ILE A 92 2.56 2.91 10.39
CA ILE A 92 3.77 3.49 10.96
C ILE A 92 5.01 2.95 10.27
N ILE A 93 5.08 1.63 10.11
CA ILE A 93 6.23 0.98 9.48
C ILE A 93 6.41 1.47 8.04
N VAL A 94 5.33 1.47 7.27
CA VAL A 94 5.39 1.88 5.87
C VAL A 94 5.76 3.35 5.75
N SER A 95 5.18 4.21 6.60
CA SER A 95 5.50 5.64 6.56
C SER A 95 6.98 5.88 6.86
N VAL A 96 7.50 5.22 7.88
CA VAL A 96 8.92 5.36 8.20
C VAL A 96 9.79 4.92 7.03
N LEU A 97 9.50 3.75 6.46
CA LEU A 97 10.30 3.21 5.37
C LEU A 97 10.24 4.08 4.11
N LEU A 98 9.07 4.64 3.81
CA LEU A 98 8.90 5.44 2.60
C LEU A 98 9.55 6.82 2.70
N PHE A 99 9.65 7.36 3.91
CA PHE A 99 10.15 8.72 4.09
C PHE A 99 11.53 8.79 4.74
N LEU A 100 12.25 7.66 4.82
CA LEU A 100 13.65 7.66 5.22
C LEU A 100 14.47 8.50 4.24
N PRO A 101 15.61 9.09 4.68
CA PRO A 101 16.46 9.83 3.77
C PRO A 101 16.87 9.03 2.53
N ALA A 102 17.18 7.75 2.69
CA ALA A 102 17.53 6.90 1.56
C ALA A 102 16.37 6.75 0.59
N SER A 103 15.15 6.61 1.10
CA SER A 103 13.97 6.49 0.27
C SER A 103 13.68 7.80 -0.47
N SER A 104 13.83 8.92 0.23
CA SER A 104 13.63 10.23 -0.41
C SER A 104 14.61 10.43 -1.57
N ARG A 105 15.85 10.01 -1.39
CA ARG A 105 16.84 10.09 -2.48
C ARG A 105 16.45 9.21 -3.66
N TYR A 106 15.84 8.08 -3.41
CA TYR A 106 15.37 7.20 -4.48
C TYR A 106 14.38 7.93 -5.40
N PHE A 107 13.43 8.66 -4.80
CA PHE A 107 12.43 9.39 -5.57
C PHE A 107 13.00 10.67 -6.17
N GLU A 108 13.91 11.33 -5.48
CA GLU A 108 14.56 12.52 -5.99
C GLU A 108 15.43 12.23 -7.20
N ALA A 109 16.05 11.07 -7.24
CA ALA A 109 16.86 10.67 -8.39
C ALA A 109 16.02 10.67 -9.67
N LYS A 110 14.77 10.26 -9.58
CA LYS A 110 13.84 10.30 -10.71
C LYS A 110 13.51 11.75 -11.08
N ALA A 111 13.26 12.58 -10.08
CA ALA A 111 12.87 13.96 -10.31
C ALA A 111 14.00 14.79 -10.94
N SER A 112 15.25 14.46 -10.62
CA SER A 112 16.41 15.23 -11.11
C SER A 112 16.82 14.84 -12.53
N THR A 113 16.28 13.74 -13.05
CA THR A 113 16.58 13.34 -14.43
C THR A 113 15.51 13.81 -15.38
#